data_6f28aa8b8a5b802f0811899b7285b088
#
_entry.id   6f28aa8b8a5b802f0811899b7285b088
#
_cell.length_a   1.000
_cell.length_b   1.000
_cell.length_c   1.000
_cell.angle_alpha   90.00
_cell.angle_beta   90.00
_cell.angle_gamma   90.00
#
_symmetry.space_group_name_H-M   'P 1'
#
loop_
_entity.id
_entity.type
_entity.pdbx_description
1 polymer ?
#
loop_
_entity_poly.entity_id
_entity_poly.type
_entity_poly.pdbx_seq_one_letter_code
_entity_poly.pdbx_strand_id
1 'polypeptide(L)'
;MSILTDDMKRLIDEQKLAFHATVCPDGSPNLSPKGSTRVWDDDHLFFADICSPQTTANIRAGSLVEVNVVDPFVRKGYRFKGQAEIHERGSAAFSEGVERMRADGSKLTERVEAIVVIEVRYAAPLVSPAYDDAATTEAEMLETQRARFARLHARG
;
A
#
# COMPACT_ATOMS: atom_id res chain seq x y z
N MET A 1 19.17 11.34 -0.47
CA MET A 1 17.94 12.00 0.04
C MET A 1 16.84 10.93 0.01
N SER A 2 16.20 10.69 1.12
CA SER A 2 15.10 9.72 1.26
C SER A 2 13.91 10.13 0.39
N ILE A 3 13.28 9.18 -0.31
CA ILE A 3 12.09 9.45 -1.13
C ILE A 3 10.81 9.41 -0.29
N LEU A 4 10.79 8.59 0.79
CA LEU A 4 9.66 8.47 1.68
C LEU A 4 9.75 9.51 2.80
N THR A 5 8.85 10.50 2.78
CA THR A 5 8.73 11.47 3.86
C THR A 5 8.09 10.84 5.11
N ASP A 6 8.24 11.48 6.26
CA ASP A 6 7.63 11.02 7.52
C ASP A 6 6.10 10.92 7.40
N ASP A 7 5.46 11.85 6.69
CA ASP A 7 4.01 11.82 6.46
C ASP A 7 3.58 10.64 5.57
N MET A 8 4.35 10.30 4.54
CA MET A 8 4.13 9.11 3.71
C MET A 8 4.22 7.83 4.55
N LYS A 9 5.26 7.72 5.38
CA LYS A 9 5.47 6.57 6.28
C LYS A 9 4.33 6.43 7.29
N ARG A 10 3.95 7.56 7.93
CA ARG A 10 2.83 7.61 8.86
C ARG A 10 1.53 7.11 8.21
N LEU A 11 1.19 7.62 7.02
CA LEU A 11 -0.03 7.22 6.33
C LEU A 11 -0.07 5.73 6.00
N ILE A 12 1.06 5.17 5.53
CA ILE A 12 1.18 3.73 5.23
C ILE A 12 0.92 2.91 6.50
N ASP A 13 1.52 3.30 7.61
CA ASP A 13 1.40 2.59 8.88
C ASP A 13 0.00 2.69 9.50
N GLU A 14 -0.67 3.84 9.33
CA GLU A 14 -2.03 4.07 9.82
C GLU A 14 -3.08 3.32 9.00
N GLN A 15 -3.01 3.40 7.68
CA GLN A 15 -4.04 2.83 6.80
C GLN A 15 -3.93 1.32 6.67
N LYS A 16 -2.71 0.78 6.60
CA LYS A 16 -2.43 -0.67 6.47
C LYS A 16 -3.18 -1.36 5.31
N LEU A 17 -3.78 -0.59 4.42
CA LEU A 17 -4.45 -1.05 3.22
C LEU A 17 -3.92 -0.24 2.04
N ALA A 18 -3.33 -0.94 1.10
CA ALA A 18 -2.83 -0.35 -0.13
C ALA A 18 -3.36 -1.10 -1.35
N PHE A 19 -3.41 -0.45 -2.48
CA PHE A 19 -3.77 -1.04 -3.76
C PHE A 19 -2.51 -1.10 -4.63
N HIS A 20 -2.14 -2.32 -5.04
CA HIS A 20 -0.95 -2.59 -5.83
C HIS A 20 -1.34 -2.91 -7.27
N ALA A 21 -0.95 -2.06 -8.20
CA ALA A 21 -1.15 -2.25 -9.63
C ALA A 21 0.11 -2.83 -10.28
N THR A 22 -0.08 -3.80 -11.15
CA THR A 22 0.93 -4.38 -12.04
C THR A 22 0.34 -4.55 -13.43
N VAL A 23 1.17 -4.81 -14.42
CA VAL A 23 0.75 -5.02 -15.81
C VAL A 23 1.00 -6.48 -16.20
N CYS A 24 -0.02 -7.14 -16.72
CA CYS A 24 0.08 -8.49 -17.25
C CYS A 24 0.88 -8.51 -18.57
N PRO A 25 1.45 -9.66 -18.97
CA PRO A 25 2.19 -9.76 -20.23
C PRO A 25 1.39 -9.38 -21.49
N ASP A 26 0.06 -9.51 -21.44
CA ASP A 26 -0.84 -9.10 -22.53
C ASP A 26 -1.19 -7.59 -22.50
N GLY A 27 -0.61 -6.83 -21.56
CA GLY A 27 -0.85 -5.40 -21.37
C GLY A 27 -2.07 -5.07 -20.52
N SER A 28 -2.86 -6.04 -20.09
CA SER A 28 -3.99 -5.79 -19.19
C SER A 28 -3.52 -5.38 -17.78
N PRO A 29 -4.25 -4.49 -17.10
CA PRO A 29 -3.93 -4.12 -15.73
C PRO A 29 -4.34 -5.20 -14.73
N ASN A 30 -3.55 -5.36 -13.68
CA ASN A 30 -3.91 -6.14 -12.50
C ASN A 30 -3.85 -5.25 -11.27
N LEU A 31 -4.89 -5.26 -10.46
CA LEU A 31 -4.97 -4.48 -9.23
C LEU A 31 -5.30 -5.41 -8.06
N SER A 32 -4.50 -5.32 -7.00
CA SER A 32 -4.65 -6.18 -5.82
C SER A 32 -4.61 -5.36 -4.54
N PRO A 33 -5.68 -5.42 -3.69
CA PRO A 33 -5.62 -4.82 -2.36
C PRO A 33 -4.72 -5.66 -1.44
N LYS A 34 -3.92 -4.97 -0.62
CA LYS A 34 -2.98 -5.61 0.30
C LYS A 34 -3.01 -4.95 1.67
N GLY A 35 -3.42 -5.70 2.68
CA GLY A 35 -3.39 -5.27 4.09
C GLY A 35 -2.01 -5.43 4.75
N SER A 36 -1.04 -5.98 4.05
CA SER A 36 0.31 -6.25 4.55
C SER A 36 1.36 -5.23 4.14
N THR A 37 0.97 -4.16 3.44
CA THR A 37 1.90 -3.12 2.99
C THR A 37 2.49 -2.36 4.16
N ARG A 38 3.82 -2.25 4.21
CA ARG A 38 4.60 -1.59 5.25
C ARG A 38 5.78 -0.83 4.65
N VAL A 39 6.33 0.06 5.44
CA VAL A 39 7.62 0.69 5.17
C VAL A 39 8.74 -0.30 5.46
N TRP A 40 9.67 -0.48 4.51
CA TRP A 40 10.88 -1.26 4.70
C TRP A 40 12.02 -0.39 5.25
N ASP A 41 12.29 0.70 4.57
CA ASP A 41 13.25 1.73 4.94
C ASP A 41 12.88 3.09 4.31
N ASP A 42 13.82 3.99 4.19
CA ASP A 42 13.62 5.34 3.68
C ASP A 42 13.25 5.43 2.19
N ASP A 43 13.52 4.38 1.43
CA ASP A 43 13.32 4.34 -0.02
C ASP A 43 12.54 3.10 -0.48
N HIS A 44 12.17 2.20 0.45
CA HIS A 44 11.50 0.96 0.09
C HIS A 44 10.22 0.72 0.89
N LEU A 45 9.26 0.14 0.20
CA LEU A 45 8.07 -0.48 0.79
C LEU A 45 8.18 -2.00 0.70
N PHE A 46 7.40 -2.72 1.50
CA PHE A 46 7.22 -4.16 1.30
C PHE A 46 5.78 -4.60 1.51
N PHE A 47 5.44 -5.74 0.96
CA PHE A 47 4.23 -6.47 1.31
C PHE A 47 4.52 -7.97 1.38
N ALA A 48 3.66 -8.69 2.10
CA ALA A 48 3.68 -10.14 2.11
C ALA A 48 2.77 -10.71 1.02
N ASP A 49 3.30 -11.60 0.20
CA ASP A 49 2.48 -12.44 -0.68
C ASP A 49 1.87 -13.57 0.14
N ILE A 50 0.54 -13.54 0.26
CA ILE A 50 -0.24 -14.57 0.94
C ILE A 50 -1.17 -15.28 -0.06
N CYS A 51 -1.71 -14.53 -1.02
CA CYS A 51 -2.58 -15.03 -2.07
C CYS A 51 -2.67 -14.01 -3.22
N SER A 52 -1.58 -13.79 -3.92
CA SER A 52 -1.50 -12.78 -5.00
C SER A 52 -0.77 -13.33 -6.23
N PRO A 53 -1.17 -14.48 -6.77
CA PRO A 53 -0.41 -15.18 -7.81
C PRO A 53 -0.22 -14.33 -9.07
N GLN A 54 -1.21 -13.52 -9.47
CA GLN A 54 -1.07 -12.67 -10.64
C GLN A 54 -0.11 -11.52 -10.40
N THR A 55 -0.13 -10.91 -9.21
CA THR A 55 0.80 -9.82 -8.87
C THR A 55 2.25 -10.29 -8.91
N THR A 56 2.54 -11.44 -8.28
CA THR A 56 3.90 -12.00 -8.26
C THR A 56 4.34 -12.51 -9.63
N ALA A 57 3.43 -13.10 -10.41
CA ALA A 57 3.71 -13.50 -11.80
C ALA A 57 4.09 -12.28 -12.68
N ASN A 58 3.35 -11.18 -12.55
CA ASN A 58 3.63 -9.96 -13.30
C ASN A 58 4.99 -9.34 -12.90
N ILE A 59 5.31 -9.32 -11.60
CA ILE A 59 6.61 -8.84 -11.11
C ILE A 59 7.75 -9.70 -11.67
N ARG A 60 7.62 -11.03 -11.65
CA ARG A 60 8.59 -11.94 -12.26
C ARG A 60 8.74 -11.74 -13.78
N ALA A 61 7.68 -11.32 -14.45
CA ALA A 61 7.70 -10.96 -15.87
C ALA A 61 8.26 -9.54 -16.14
N GLY A 62 8.72 -8.82 -15.10
CA GLY A 62 9.34 -7.51 -15.24
C GLY A 62 8.39 -6.31 -15.11
N SER A 63 7.14 -6.51 -14.68
CA SER A 63 6.23 -5.40 -14.44
C SER A 63 6.75 -4.48 -13.35
N LEU A 64 6.68 -3.17 -13.59
CA LEU A 64 6.75 -2.17 -12.54
C LEU A 64 5.51 -2.25 -11.65
N VAL A 65 5.61 -1.68 -10.47
CA VAL A 65 4.52 -1.64 -9.49
C VAL A 65 4.12 -0.19 -9.21
N GLU A 66 2.83 0.09 -9.17
CA GLU A 66 2.29 1.30 -8.56
C GLU A 66 1.50 0.92 -7.31
N VAL A 67 1.77 1.63 -6.21
CA VAL A 67 1.09 1.47 -4.93
C VAL A 67 0.33 2.74 -4.60
N ASN A 68 -0.95 2.63 -4.26
CA ASN A 68 -1.75 3.74 -3.78
C ASN A 68 -2.20 3.46 -2.34
N VAL A 69 -1.97 4.43 -1.47
CA VAL A 69 -2.45 4.44 -0.07
C VAL A 69 -3.24 5.72 0.13
N VAL A 70 -4.47 5.61 0.57
CA VAL A 70 -5.37 6.76 0.74
C VAL A 70 -6.10 6.65 2.08
N ASP A 71 -6.15 7.75 2.81
CA ASP A 71 -7.10 7.90 3.91
C ASP A 71 -8.49 8.21 3.32
N PRO A 72 -9.46 7.29 3.44
CA PRO A 72 -10.78 7.44 2.86
C PRO A 72 -11.62 8.52 3.57
N PHE A 73 -11.25 8.93 4.78
CA PHE A 73 -11.97 9.94 5.55
C PHE A 73 -11.59 11.36 5.16
N VAL A 74 -10.30 11.62 4.97
CA VAL A 74 -9.84 12.93 4.49
C VAL A 74 -9.65 12.97 2.97
N ARG A 75 -9.69 11.84 2.29
CA ARG A 75 -9.51 11.70 0.83
C ARG A 75 -8.21 12.28 0.32
N LYS A 76 -7.17 12.06 1.08
CA LYS A 76 -5.79 12.35 0.74
C LYS A 76 -4.93 11.11 0.89
N GLY A 77 -3.87 11.04 0.14
CA GLY A 77 -2.95 9.92 0.19
C GLY A 77 -1.73 10.13 -0.68
N TYR A 78 -1.09 9.03 -1.01
CA TYR A 78 0.11 9.03 -1.85
C TYR A 78 0.08 7.87 -2.84
N ARG A 79 0.72 8.12 -3.99
CA ARG A 79 1.09 7.10 -4.95
C ARG A 79 2.60 6.91 -4.94
N PHE A 80 3.00 5.68 -5.07
CA PHE A 80 4.39 5.28 -5.15
C PHE A 80 4.58 4.43 -6.41
N LYS A 81 5.60 4.70 -7.19
CA LYS A 81 5.96 3.84 -8.34
C LYS A 81 7.36 3.32 -8.15
N GLY A 82 7.57 2.06 -8.49
CA GLY A 82 8.87 1.45 -8.32
C GLY A 82 9.01 0.09 -8.95
N GLN A 83 10.13 -0.53 -8.64
CA GLN A 83 10.47 -1.87 -9.06
C GLN A 83 10.46 -2.79 -7.85
N ALA A 84 9.89 -3.98 -8.01
CA ALA A 84 9.76 -4.93 -6.93
C ALA A 84 10.71 -6.11 -7.10
N GLU A 85 11.20 -6.61 -5.97
CA GLU A 85 11.98 -7.85 -5.87
C GLU A 85 11.25 -8.83 -4.94
N ILE A 86 11.19 -10.10 -5.35
CA ILE A 86 10.53 -11.17 -4.61
C ILE A 86 11.56 -11.95 -3.83
N HIS A 87 11.40 -12.02 -2.52
CA HIS A 87 12.24 -12.76 -1.59
C HIS A 87 11.49 -13.99 -1.09
N GLU A 88 11.93 -15.14 -1.57
CA GLU A 88 11.35 -16.45 -1.23
C GLU A 88 11.72 -16.90 0.19
N ARG A 89 11.00 -17.89 0.71
CA ARG A 89 11.31 -18.56 1.98
C ARG A 89 12.79 -18.99 2.03
N GLY A 90 13.44 -18.74 3.17
CA GLY A 90 14.84 -19.07 3.39
C GLY A 90 15.81 -17.92 3.10
N SER A 91 15.37 -16.82 2.47
CA SER A 91 16.19 -15.62 2.35
C SER A 91 16.16 -14.78 3.64
N ALA A 92 17.21 -13.96 3.84
CA ALA A 92 17.29 -13.05 4.98
C ALA A 92 16.14 -12.02 4.96
N ALA A 93 15.85 -11.45 3.79
CA ALA A 93 14.76 -10.48 3.64
C ALA A 93 13.38 -11.09 3.90
N PHE A 94 13.16 -12.37 3.51
CA PHE A 94 11.94 -13.08 3.89
C PHE A 94 11.79 -13.15 5.40
N SER A 95 12.83 -13.60 6.12
CA SER A 95 12.79 -13.74 7.57
C SER A 95 12.55 -12.41 8.26
N GLU A 96 13.23 -11.35 7.82
CA GLU A 96 13.06 -9.99 8.33
C GLU A 96 11.64 -9.46 8.10
N GLY A 97 11.10 -9.61 6.90
CA GLY A 97 9.75 -9.14 6.58
C GLY A 97 8.67 -9.84 7.40
N VAL A 98 8.79 -11.17 7.56
CA VAL A 98 7.87 -11.96 8.42
C VAL A 98 7.97 -11.52 9.87
N GLU A 99 9.18 -11.26 10.39
CA GLU A 99 9.37 -10.81 11.77
C GLU A 99 8.76 -9.42 12.02
N ARG A 100 8.93 -8.48 11.07
CA ARG A 100 8.29 -7.16 11.13
C ARG A 100 6.75 -7.28 11.15
N MET A 101 6.17 -8.18 10.35
CA MET A 101 4.73 -8.44 10.37
C MET A 101 4.27 -9.03 11.71
N ARG A 102 5.06 -9.93 12.29
CA ARG A 102 4.77 -10.52 13.60
C ARG A 102 4.81 -9.49 14.71
N ALA A 103 5.79 -8.60 14.69
CA ALA A 103 5.92 -7.49 15.63
C ALA A 103 4.72 -6.54 15.56
N ASP A 104 4.12 -6.36 14.37
CA ASP A 104 2.88 -5.59 14.14
C ASP A 104 1.60 -6.33 14.53
N GLY A 105 1.71 -7.55 15.06
CA GLY A 105 0.56 -8.36 15.49
C GLY A 105 -0.18 -9.09 14.36
N SER A 106 0.43 -9.25 13.18
CA SER A 106 -0.16 -10.03 12.09
C SER A 106 -0.31 -11.50 12.50
N LYS A 107 -1.49 -12.05 12.28
CA LYS A 107 -1.81 -13.49 12.50
C LYS A 107 -1.61 -14.34 11.25
N LEU A 108 -1.19 -13.74 10.14
CA LEU A 108 -1.09 -14.39 8.83
C LEU A 108 0.35 -14.80 8.47
N THR A 109 1.31 -14.66 9.37
CA THR A 109 2.73 -14.89 9.12
C THR A 109 3.06 -16.29 8.60
N GLU A 110 2.33 -17.31 9.06
CA GLU A 110 2.51 -18.70 8.61
C GLU A 110 2.06 -18.93 7.15
N ARG A 111 1.21 -18.05 6.63
CA ARG A 111 0.66 -18.13 5.28
C ARG A 111 1.48 -17.35 4.24
N VAL A 112 2.53 -16.68 4.68
CA VAL A 112 3.38 -15.87 3.79
C VAL A 112 4.18 -16.81 2.88
N GLU A 113 4.02 -16.64 1.57
CA GLU A 113 4.76 -17.38 0.55
C GLU A 113 6.06 -16.66 0.17
N ALA A 114 6.01 -15.33 0.07
CA ALA A 114 7.17 -14.48 -0.23
C ALA A 114 7.02 -13.11 0.43
N ILE A 115 8.11 -12.43 0.64
CA ILE A 115 8.16 -11.00 0.93
C ILE A 115 8.57 -10.28 -0.34
N VAL A 116 7.78 -9.29 -0.74
CA VAL A 116 8.05 -8.47 -1.92
C VAL A 116 8.48 -7.09 -1.47
N VAL A 117 9.71 -6.72 -1.78
CA VAL A 117 10.29 -5.41 -1.47
C VAL A 117 10.22 -4.54 -2.72
N ILE A 118 9.75 -3.32 -2.58
CA ILE A 118 9.56 -2.37 -3.67
C ILE A 118 10.51 -1.20 -3.47
N GLU A 119 11.50 -1.06 -4.34
CA GLU A 119 12.30 0.16 -4.46
C GLU A 119 11.43 1.27 -5.03
N VAL A 120 11.12 2.29 -4.23
CA VAL A 120 10.32 3.42 -4.66
C VAL A 120 11.20 4.39 -5.46
N ARG A 121 10.82 4.66 -6.70
CA ARG A 121 11.53 5.58 -7.61
C ARG A 121 10.78 6.87 -7.86
N TYR A 122 9.51 6.91 -7.51
CA TYR A 122 8.65 8.07 -7.64
C TYR A 122 7.56 8.04 -6.58
N ALA A 123 7.33 9.18 -5.94
CA ALA A 123 6.22 9.37 -5.01
C ALA A 123 5.54 10.72 -5.28
N ALA A 124 4.21 10.74 -5.18
CA ALA A 124 3.41 11.95 -5.36
C ALA A 124 2.15 11.90 -4.51
N PRO A 125 1.62 13.06 -4.09
CA PRO A 125 0.37 13.12 -3.37
C PRO A 125 -0.82 12.73 -4.26
N LEU A 126 -1.84 12.16 -3.62
CA LEU A 126 -3.18 11.95 -4.13
C LEU A 126 -4.11 12.80 -3.30
N VAL A 127 -4.79 13.76 -3.92
CA VAL A 127 -5.68 14.70 -3.24
C VAL A 127 -6.99 14.75 -3.99
N SER A 128 -8.11 14.69 -3.26
CA SER A 128 -9.42 14.83 -3.87
C SER A 128 -9.59 16.22 -4.49
N PRO A 129 -10.16 16.34 -5.71
CA PRO A 129 -10.50 17.63 -6.31
C PRO A 129 -11.44 18.49 -5.48
N ALA A 130 -12.11 17.92 -4.48
CA ALA A 130 -12.92 18.71 -3.55
C ALA A 130 -12.11 19.78 -2.81
N TYR A 131 -10.79 19.58 -2.67
CA TYR A 131 -9.89 20.57 -2.06
C TYR A 131 -9.48 21.72 -2.99
N ASP A 132 -9.92 21.70 -4.25
CA ASP A 132 -9.76 22.85 -5.16
C ASP A 132 -10.68 24.02 -4.73
N ASP A 133 -11.75 23.71 -3.99
CA ASP A 133 -12.55 24.72 -3.29
C ASP A 133 -11.83 25.12 -2.00
N ALA A 134 -11.46 26.41 -1.91
CA ALA A 134 -10.76 26.96 -0.76
C ALA A 134 -11.56 26.87 0.57
N ALA A 135 -12.87 26.67 0.49
CA ALA A 135 -13.71 26.47 1.67
C ALA A 135 -13.63 25.03 2.23
N THR A 136 -13.15 24.06 1.44
CA THR A 136 -13.07 22.66 1.88
C THR A 136 -11.84 22.44 2.76
N THR A 137 -12.09 22.14 4.03
CA THR A 137 -11.04 21.78 5.00
C THR A 137 -10.98 20.28 5.27
N GLU A 138 -9.86 19.80 5.81
CA GLU A 138 -9.75 18.39 6.24
C GLU A 138 -10.75 18.04 7.33
N ALA A 139 -11.03 18.99 8.24
CA ALA A 139 -12.00 18.78 9.32
C ALA A 139 -13.41 18.56 8.77
N GLU A 140 -13.85 19.36 7.81
CA GLU A 140 -15.15 19.20 7.14
C GLU A 140 -15.25 17.91 6.34
N MET A 141 -14.16 17.55 5.62
CA MET A 141 -14.09 16.29 4.88
C MET A 141 -14.21 15.11 5.83
N LEU A 142 -13.44 15.12 6.92
CA LEU A 142 -13.44 14.07 7.95
C LEU A 142 -14.86 13.89 8.54
N GLU A 143 -15.52 14.97 8.92
CA GLU A 143 -16.87 14.95 9.47
C GLU A 143 -17.87 14.36 8.45
N THR A 144 -17.83 14.84 7.21
CA THR A 144 -18.69 14.38 6.12
C THR A 144 -18.52 12.87 5.88
N GLN A 145 -17.28 12.39 5.79
CA GLN A 145 -17.03 10.98 5.54
C GLN A 145 -17.36 10.09 6.74
N ARG A 146 -17.10 10.55 7.96
CA ARG A 146 -17.54 9.83 9.17
C ARG A 146 -19.05 9.64 9.19
N ALA A 147 -19.81 10.69 8.93
CA ALA A 147 -21.28 10.61 8.85
C ALA A 147 -21.74 9.65 7.74
N ARG A 148 -21.09 9.66 6.58
CA ARG A 148 -21.37 8.74 5.47
C ARG A 148 -21.12 7.28 5.87
N PHE A 149 -19.93 6.97 6.40
CA PHE A 149 -19.58 5.61 6.80
C PHE A 149 -20.44 5.09 7.96
N ALA A 150 -20.79 5.95 8.93
CA ALA A 150 -21.72 5.59 9.99
C ALA A 150 -23.09 5.16 9.43
N ARG A 151 -23.64 5.89 8.44
CA ARG A 151 -24.90 5.51 7.78
C ARG A 151 -24.80 4.19 7.01
N LEU A 152 -23.65 3.91 6.38
CA LEU A 152 -23.45 2.66 5.64
C LEU A 152 -23.40 1.46 6.59
N HIS A 153 -22.72 1.60 7.73
CA HIS A 153 -22.58 0.53 8.70
C HIS A 153 -23.87 0.31 9.55
N ALA A 154 -24.74 1.30 9.63
CA ALA A 154 -26.02 1.15 10.34
C ALA A 154 -27.08 0.36 9.53
N ARG A 155 -26.78 -0.06 8.30
CA ARG A 155 -27.69 -0.82 7.42
C ARG A 155 -27.50 -2.34 7.53
N GLY A 156 -26.61 -2.79 8.43
CA GLY A 156 -26.33 -4.21 8.69
C GLY A 156 -27.26 -4.85 9.74
#